data_c8fa25bd178c8f7eb8ad2bb0a45f794c
#
_entry.id   c8fa25bd178c8f7eb8ad2bb0a45f794c
#
_cell.length_a   1.000
_cell.length_b   1.000
_cell.length_c   1.000
_cell.angle_alpha   90.00
_cell.angle_beta   90.00
_cell.angle_gamma   90.00
#
_symmetry.space_group_name_H-M   'P 1'
#
loop_
_entity.id
_entity.type
_entity.pdbx_description
1 polymer ?
#
loop_
_entity_poly.entity_id
_entity_poly.type
_entity_poly.pdbx_seq_one_letter_code
_entity_poly.pdbx_strand_id
1 'polypeptide(L)'
;LRILDPKVPVLGVCLGHQALGLAAGAEVVVGPCIMHGKASEIVHDGSGLFSGVPNPMRVGRYHSLVVRSDVDEAHAKFTVTAHGPEGEIMALRYKDRPWVGVQFHPESILTPDGLRLLGNFPKAILPAGNDANAINVILDTLASGQDLTADMASAGFSALMDGTMTP
;
A
#
# COMPACT_ATOMS: atom_id res chain seq x y z
N LEU A 1 12.77 -1.77 -10.42
CA LEU A 1 11.61 -0.86 -10.60
C LEU A 1 11.62 -0.13 -11.96
N ARG A 2 12.80 0.24 -12.49
CA ARG A 2 12.90 0.95 -13.77
C ARG A 2 12.42 0.15 -15.00
N ILE A 3 12.34 -1.16 -14.87
CA ILE A 3 11.91 -2.08 -15.94
C ILE A 3 10.46 -2.57 -15.79
N LEU A 4 9.78 -2.19 -14.69
CA LEU A 4 8.39 -2.52 -14.50
C LEU A 4 7.51 -1.56 -15.30
N ASP A 5 6.49 -2.11 -15.95
CA ASP A 5 5.42 -1.29 -16.52
C ASP A 5 4.77 -0.49 -15.37
N PRO A 6 4.69 0.85 -15.47
CA PRO A 6 4.11 1.69 -14.42
C PRO A 6 2.63 1.38 -14.12
N LYS A 7 1.93 0.68 -15.00
CA LYS A 7 0.54 0.25 -14.80
C LYS A 7 0.42 -1.00 -13.92
N VAL A 8 1.49 -1.78 -13.76
CA VAL A 8 1.47 -2.96 -12.90
C VAL A 8 1.35 -2.54 -11.43
N PRO A 9 0.34 -3.02 -10.70
CA PRO A 9 0.20 -2.75 -9.27
C PRO A 9 1.37 -3.31 -8.47
N VAL A 10 1.89 -2.51 -7.53
CA VAL A 10 3.02 -2.90 -6.68
C VAL A 10 2.72 -2.61 -5.21
N LEU A 11 2.88 -3.63 -4.38
CA LEU A 11 3.00 -3.48 -2.92
C LEU A 11 4.45 -3.71 -2.50
N GLY A 12 5.13 -2.67 -2.06
CA GLY A 12 6.47 -2.75 -1.50
C GLY A 12 6.43 -2.97 0.01
N VAL A 13 7.00 -4.07 0.50
CA VAL A 13 7.10 -4.36 1.94
C VAL A 13 8.54 -4.20 2.38
N CYS A 14 8.79 -3.49 3.47
CA CYS A 14 10.08 -3.25 4.10
C CYS A 14 11.15 -2.75 3.10
N LEU A 15 12.04 -3.60 2.63
CA LEU A 15 13.02 -3.27 1.58
C LEU A 15 12.34 -2.80 0.28
N GLY A 16 11.18 -3.38 -0.06
CA GLY A 16 10.36 -2.96 -1.20
C GLY A 16 9.85 -1.53 -1.05
N HIS A 17 9.40 -1.14 0.14
CA HIS A 17 9.02 0.25 0.45
C HIS A 17 10.22 1.21 0.28
N GLN A 18 11.39 0.83 0.78
CA GLN A 18 12.61 1.62 0.63
C GLN A 18 13.00 1.77 -0.86
N ALA A 19 12.88 0.69 -1.63
CA ALA A 19 13.13 0.74 -3.07
C ALA A 19 12.14 1.66 -3.81
N LEU A 20 10.87 1.69 -3.39
CA LEU A 20 9.87 2.65 -3.89
C LEU A 20 10.26 4.09 -3.53
N GLY A 21 10.64 4.36 -2.28
CA GLY A 21 11.12 5.67 -1.86
C GLY A 21 12.29 6.17 -2.71
N LEU A 22 13.33 5.34 -2.89
CA LEU A 22 14.49 5.66 -3.73
C LEU A 22 14.10 5.93 -5.20
N ALA A 23 13.20 5.13 -5.76
CA ALA A 23 12.73 5.31 -7.14
C ALA A 23 11.93 6.61 -7.32
N ALA A 24 11.32 7.10 -6.26
CA ALA A 24 10.63 8.40 -6.22
C ALA A 24 11.58 9.59 -6.02
N GLY A 25 12.85 9.35 -5.69
CA GLY A 25 13.84 10.38 -5.43
C GLY A 25 14.03 10.73 -3.95
N ALA A 26 13.42 9.96 -3.05
CA ALA A 26 13.68 10.04 -1.62
C ALA A 26 15.02 9.36 -1.26
N GLU A 27 15.48 9.56 -0.05
CA GLU A 27 16.67 8.91 0.51
C GLU A 27 16.29 7.74 1.42
N VAL A 28 17.20 6.79 1.58
CA VAL A 28 17.11 5.75 2.62
C VAL A 28 18.25 6.00 3.61
N VAL A 29 17.87 6.27 4.83
CA VAL A 29 18.79 6.68 5.90
C VAL A 29 18.65 5.78 7.13
N VAL A 30 19.63 5.85 8.03
CA VAL A 30 19.51 5.18 9.34
C VAL A 30 18.36 5.81 10.11
N GLY A 31 17.43 4.99 10.56
CA GLY A 31 16.27 5.43 11.34
C GLY A 31 16.65 5.88 12.77
N PRO A 32 15.74 6.60 13.43
CA PRO A 32 15.97 7.08 14.79
C PRO A 32 16.12 5.95 15.80
N CYS A 33 15.52 4.79 15.52
CA CYS A 33 15.57 3.61 16.37
C CYS A 33 15.86 2.35 15.53
N ILE A 34 16.72 1.48 16.08
CA ILE A 34 16.91 0.14 15.52
C ILE A 34 15.75 -0.75 15.99
N MET A 35 14.95 -1.21 15.04
CA MET A 35 13.79 -2.07 15.30
C MET A 35 14.06 -3.47 14.74
N HIS A 36 14.11 -4.47 15.63
CA HIS A 36 14.31 -5.85 15.25
C HIS A 36 13.36 -6.77 16.02
N GLY A 37 12.29 -7.21 15.37
CA GLY A 37 11.27 -8.06 15.99
C GLY A 37 10.48 -7.35 17.08
N LYS A 38 10.24 -6.05 16.95
CA LYS A 38 9.48 -5.25 17.92
C LYS A 38 8.19 -4.75 17.29
N ALA A 39 7.15 -4.69 18.11
CA ALA A 39 5.91 -4.02 17.73
C ALA A 39 5.96 -2.53 18.10
N SER A 40 5.37 -1.69 17.25
CA SER A 40 5.10 -0.28 17.56
C SER A 40 3.73 0.13 17.00
N GLU A 41 3.22 1.25 17.46
CA GLU A 41 2.01 1.83 16.92
C GLU A 41 2.37 2.86 15.85
N ILE A 42 1.61 2.85 14.75
CA ILE A 42 1.71 3.83 13.68
C ILE A 42 0.40 4.60 13.56
N VAL A 43 0.48 5.86 13.15
CA VAL A 43 -0.69 6.70 12.82
C VAL A 43 -0.78 6.80 11.30
N HIS A 44 -1.99 6.67 10.76
CA HIS A 44 -2.22 6.64 9.31
C HIS A 44 -3.43 7.51 8.91
N ASP A 45 -3.56 7.76 7.59
CA ASP A 45 -4.61 8.63 7.03
C ASP A 45 -6.00 7.97 6.92
N GLY A 46 -6.10 6.67 7.21
CA GLY A 46 -7.35 5.89 7.12
C GLY A 46 -7.77 5.56 5.69
N SER A 47 -6.99 5.91 4.67
CA SER A 47 -7.31 5.70 3.26
C SER A 47 -6.60 4.51 2.63
N GLY A 48 -7.08 4.05 1.48
CA GLY A 48 -6.42 3.02 0.68
C GLY A 48 -6.15 1.75 1.47
N LEU A 49 -4.87 1.39 1.68
CA LEU A 49 -4.46 0.22 2.48
C LEU A 49 -5.02 0.25 3.91
N PHE A 50 -5.21 1.43 4.48
CA PHE A 50 -5.64 1.59 5.87
C PHE A 50 -7.15 1.72 6.05
N SER A 51 -7.93 1.53 4.98
CA SER A 51 -9.40 1.59 5.07
C SER A 51 -9.95 0.57 6.05
N GLY A 52 -10.67 1.06 7.09
CA GLY A 52 -11.26 0.24 8.14
C GLY A 52 -10.25 -0.45 9.07
N VAL A 53 -8.97 -0.10 9.02
CA VAL A 53 -7.93 -0.56 9.95
C VAL A 53 -7.96 0.34 11.21
N PRO A 54 -7.71 -0.20 12.42
CA PRO A 54 -7.62 0.62 13.63
C PRO A 54 -6.54 1.71 13.52
N ASN A 55 -6.81 2.90 14.05
CA ASN A 55 -5.86 4.01 14.10
C ASN A 55 -5.73 4.54 15.54
N PRO A 56 -4.59 4.41 16.22
CA PRO A 56 -3.33 3.85 15.72
C PRO A 56 -3.40 2.34 15.42
N MET A 57 -2.52 1.87 14.50
CA MET A 57 -2.38 0.48 14.13
C MET A 57 -1.10 -0.10 14.73
N ARG A 58 -1.20 -1.29 15.36
CA ARG A 58 -0.03 -2.03 15.84
C ARG A 58 0.62 -2.81 14.69
N VAL A 59 1.96 -2.65 14.53
CA VAL A 59 2.72 -3.25 13.44
C VAL A 59 4.04 -3.85 13.91
N GLY A 60 4.46 -4.94 13.28
CA GLY A 60 5.76 -5.57 13.49
C GLY A 60 6.86 -4.92 12.64
N ARG A 61 7.97 -4.55 13.27
CA ARG A 61 9.09 -3.84 12.63
C ARG A 61 10.37 -4.65 12.73
N TYR A 62 11.12 -4.71 11.61
CA TYR A 62 12.38 -5.48 11.47
C TYR A 62 13.39 -4.69 10.63
N HIS A 63 13.53 -3.38 10.89
CA HIS A 63 14.36 -2.50 10.08
C HIS A 63 15.16 -1.50 10.92
N SER A 64 16.33 -1.11 10.40
CA SER A 64 17.17 -0.04 10.93
C SER A 64 17.21 1.17 10.00
N LEU A 65 16.74 1.00 8.76
CA LEU A 65 16.70 2.03 7.75
C LEU A 65 15.26 2.49 7.52
N VAL A 66 15.11 3.76 7.16
CA VAL A 66 13.82 4.40 6.87
C VAL A 66 13.93 5.27 5.62
N VAL A 67 12.81 5.46 4.95
CA VAL A 67 12.69 6.45 3.88
C VAL A 67 12.61 7.84 4.50
N ARG A 68 13.40 8.78 3.97
CA ARG A 68 13.36 10.21 4.27
C ARG A 68 13.12 10.99 2.99
N SER A 69 12.23 11.95 3.04
CA SER A 69 11.99 12.88 1.94
C SER A 69 11.97 14.30 2.46
N ASP A 70 12.83 15.13 1.91
CA ASP A 70 12.86 16.58 2.15
C ASP A 70 12.09 17.33 1.04
N VAL A 71 11.48 16.59 0.10
CA VAL A 71 10.69 17.17 -0.98
C VAL A 71 9.33 17.59 -0.44
N ASP A 72 8.95 18.84 -0.68
CA ASP A 72 7.62 19.35 -0.38
C ASP A 72 6.55 18.41 -0.97
N GLU A 73 5.50 18.16 -0.19
CA GLU A 73 4.45 17.21 -0.56
C GLU A 73 3.81 17.52 -1.92
N ALA A 74 3.68 18.81 -2.27
CA ALA A 74 3.14 19.21 -3.57
C ALA A 74 3.99 18.71 -4.76
N HIS A 75 5.31 18.61 -4.59
CA HIS A 75 6.26 18.19 -5.63
C HIS A 75 6.72 16.74 -5.50
N ALA A 76 6.41 16.08 -4.40
CA ALA A 76 6.75 14.70 -4.18
C ALA A 76 5.95 13.77 -5.11
N LYS A 77 6.59 12.69 -5.59
CA LYS A 77 5.95 11.67 -6.43
C LYS A 77 5.01 10.75 -5.65
N PHE A 78 5.05 10.83 -4.33
CA PHE A 78 4.20 10.03 -3.45
C PHE A 78 3.62 10.89 -2.32
N THR A 79 2.55 10.39 -1.73
CA THR A 79 1.98 10.89 -0.48
C THR A 79 2.38 9.95 0.64
N VAL A 80 2.76 10.49 1.79
CA VAL A 80 2.97 9.70 3.00
C VAL A 80 1.61 9.39 3.61
N THR A 81 1.32 8.11 3.83
CA THR A 81 0.02 7.64 4.32
C THR A 81 0.08 7.10 5.75
N ALA A 82 1.27 6.86 6.29
CA ALA A 82 1.45 6.52 7.71
C ALA A 82 2.81 6.98 8.25
N HIS A 83 2.82 7.31 9.53
CA HIS A 83 4.01 7.69 10.29
C HIS A 83 4.19 6.81 11.53
N GLY A 84 5.42 6.55 11.89
CA GLY A 84 5.80 5.95 13.16
C GLY A 84 5.87 6.96 14.30
N PRO A 85 6.15 6.48 15.53
CA PRO A 85 6.13 7.31 16.73
C PRO A 85 7.19 8.42 16.73
N GLU A 86 8.31 8.26 16.01
CA GLU A 86 9.34 9.28 15.86
C GLU A 86 9.19 10.11 14.56
N GLY A 87 8.03 10.01 13.89
CA GLY A 87 7.73 10.74 12.66
C GLY A 87 8.29 10.09 11.38
N GLU A 88 8.92 8.93 11.49
CA GLU A 88 9.46 8.21 10.34
C GLU A 88 8.35 7.76 9.39
N ILE A 89 8.64 7.75 8.08
CA ILE A 89 7.70 7.33 7.05
C ILE A 89 7.50 5.82 7.14
N MET A 90 6.26 5.41 7.46
CA MET A 90 5.87 4.01 7.60
C MET A 90 5.02 3.48 6.47
N ALA A 91 4.41 4.37 5.67
CA ALA A 91 3.77 3.99 4.42
C ALA A 91 3.77 5.15 3.43
N LEU A 92 3.78 4.80 2.15
CA LEU A 92 3.71 5.75 1.04
C LEU A 92 2.80 5.22 -0.08
N ARG A 93 2.20 6.13 -0.83
CA ARG A 93 1.41 5.85 -2.02
C ARG A 93 1.85 6.78 -3.15
N TYR A 94 2.17 6.21 -4.32
CA TYR A 94 2.48 6.99 -5.51
C TYR A 94 1.25 7.75 -6.01
N LYS A 95 1.48 8.94 -6.59
CA LYS A 95 0.42 9.80 -7.13
C LYS A 95 0.06 9.45 -8.58
N ASP A 96 1.02 8.90 -9.32
CA ASP A 96 0.95 8.71 -10.77
C ASP A 96 0.84 7.24 -11.22
N ARG A 97 0.84 6.30 -10.26
CA ARG A 97 0.81 4.86 -10.56
C ARG A 97 0.31 4.04 -9.38
N PRO A 98 -0.18 2.81 -9.61
CA PRO A 98 -0.76 1.97 -8.58
C PRO A 98 0.32 1.32 -7.68
N TRP A 99 1.21 2.13 -7.13
CA TRP A 99 2.30 1.67 -6.28
C TRP A 99 2.13 2.19 -4.87
N VAL A 100 2.17 1.27 -3.92
CA VAL A 100 2.10 1.55 -2.48
C VAL A 100 3.20 0.81 -1.74
N GLY A 101 3.65 1.35 -0.63
CA GLY A 101 4.70 0.75 0.18
C GLY A 101 4.44 0.87 1.67
N VAL A 102 4.79 -0.17 2.43
CA VAL A 102 4.76 -0.19 3.89
C VAL A 102 6.13 -0.58 4.43
N GLN A 103 6.63 0.14 5.43
CA GLN A 103 7.94 -0.12 6.04
C GLN A 103 7.91 -1.30 7.01
N PHE A 104 6.76 -1.58 7.59
CA PHE A 104 6.52 -2.71 8.50
C PHE A 104 6.18 -4.00 7.74
N HIS A 105 6.02 -5.09 8.48
CA HIS A 105 5.69 -6.40 7.95
C HIS A 105 4.23 -6.76 8.22
N PRO A 106 3.32 -6.58 7.25
CA PRO A 106 1.91 -6.92 7.44
C PRO A 106 1.68 -8.43 7.60
N GLU A 107 2.58 -9.28 7.12
CA GLU A 107 2.55 -10.73 7.28
C GLU A 107 2.99 -11.20 8.67
N SER A 108 3.58 -10.34 9.48
CA SER A 108 4.11 -10.69 10.80
C SER A 108 2.99 -10.94 11.81
N ILE A 109 3.19 -11.92 12.69
CA ILE A 109 2.33 -12.16 13.86
C ILE A 109 2.23 -10.92 14.79
N LEU A 110 3.20 -10.02 14.72
CA LEU A 110 3.21 -8.76 15.46
C LEU A 110 2.32 -7.68 14.85
N THR A 111 1.69 -7.97 13.69
CA THR A 111 0.78 -7.08 12.96
C THR A 111 -0.62 -7.71 12.92
N PRO A 112 -1.42 -7.58 13.99
CA PRO A 112 -2.71 -8.29 14.09
C PRO A 112 -3.68 -8.00 12.95
N ASP A 113 -3.71 -6.74 12.47
CA ASP A 113 -4.59 -6.30 11.37
C ASP A 113 -3.94 -6.40 9.99
N GLY A 114 -2.81 -7.11 9.89
CA GLY A 114 -2.02 -7.20 8.65
C GLY A 114 -2.77 -7.85 7.50
N LEU A 115 -3.54 -8.91 7.75
CA LEU A 115 -4.36 -9.56 6.71
C LEU A 115 -5.45 -8.62 6.17
N ARG A 116 -6.07 -7.82 7.06
CA ARG A 116 -7.06 -6.81 6.66
C ARG A 116 -6.40 -5.76 5.76
N LEU A 117 -5.23 -5.27 6.15
CA LEU A 117 -4.47 -4.32 5.35
C LEU A 117 -4.11 -4.89 3.97
N LEU A 118 -3.61 -6.13 3.92
CA LEU A 118 -3.29 -6.81 2.65
C LEU A 118 -4.55 -6.99 1.77
N GLY A 119 -5.69 -7.31 2.38
CA GLY A 119 -6.98 -7.42 1.68
C GLY A 119 -7.47 -6.08 1.10
N ASN A 120 -6.98 -4.96 1.60
CA ASN A 120 -7.28 -3.64 1.06
C ASN A 120 -6.41 -3.28 -0.17
N PHE A 121 -5.33 -4.02 -0.46
CA PHE A 121 -4.40 -3.66 -1.53
C PHE A 121 -5.08 -3.46 -2.90
N PRO A 122 -5.99 -4.34 -3.36
CA PRO A 122 -6.68 -4.11 -4.63
C PRO A 122 -7.45 -2.79 -4.69
N LYS A 123 -8.06 -2.39 -3.57
CA LYS A 123 -8.81 -1.12 -3.46
C LYS A 123 -7.89 0.09 -3.36
N ALA A 124 -6.72 -0.09 -2.75
CA ALA A 124 -5.77 1.00 -2.51
C ALA A 124 -5.08 1.51 -3.78
N ILE A 125 -5.06 0.69 -4.83
CA ILE A 125 -4.38 0.99 -6.10
C ILE A 125 -5.33 1.52 -7.18
N LEU A 126 -6.65 1.49 -6.93
CA LEU A 126 -7.62 2.01 -7.87
C LEU A 126 -7.67 3.54 -7.81
N PRO A 127 -7.80 4.23 -8.95
CA PRO A 127 -8.06 5.66 -8.96
C PRO A 127 -9.36 5.96 -8.21
N ALA A 128 -9.32 6.98 -7.36
CA ALA A 128 -10.50 7.44 -6.64
C ALA A 128 -11.55 7.91 -7.68
N GLY A 129 -12.62 7.16 -7.84
CA GLY A 129 -13.72 7.49 -8.76
C GLY A 129 -14.18 6.39 -9.71
N ASN A 130 -13.46 5.27 -9.82
CA ASN A 130 -13.87 4.17 -10.69
C ASN A 130 -14.41 2.98 -9.89
N ASP A 131 -15.70 2.78 -10.03
CA ASP A 131 -16.53 1.60 -9.70
C ASP A 131 -15.99 0.59 -8.68
N ALA A 132 -15.97 1.04 -7.42
CA ALA A 132 -15.84 0.16 -6.27
C ALA A 132 -16.86 -1.02 -6.31
N ASN A 133 -17.93 -0.90 -7.10
CA ASN A 133 -19.02 -1.88 -7.14
C ASN A 133 -18.63 -3.16 -7.89
N ALA A 134 -18.04 -3.06 -9.08
CA ALA A 134 -17.68 -4.26 -9.87
C ALA A 134 -16.53 -5.04 -9.25
N ILE A 135 -15.52 -4.33 -8.70
CA ILE A 135 -14.40 -4.99 -8.01
C ILE A 135 -14.85 -5.55 -6.66
N ASN A 136 -15.74 -4.88 -5.94
CA ASN A 136 -16.30 -5.44 -4.71
C ASN A 136 -17.07 -6.75 -5.00
N VAL A 137 -17.84 -6.82 -6.07
CA VAL A 137 -18.52 -8.06 -6.49
C VAL A 137 -17.50 -9.17 -6.78
N ILE A 138 -16.40 -8.88 -7.48
CA ILE A 138 -15.33 -9.86 -7.76
C ILE A 138 -14.66 -10.32 -6.45
N LEU A 139 -14.32 -9.39 -5.58
CA LEU A 139 -13.68 -9.70 -4.29
C LEU A 139 -14.60 -10.47 -3.35
N ASP A 140 -15.89 -10.12 -3.30
CA ASP A 140 -16.90 -10.81 -2.50
C ASP A 140 -17.15 -12.23 -3.04
N THR A 141 -17.15 -12.41 -4.38
CA THR A 141 -17.24 -13.72 -5.02
C THR A 141 -16.06 -14.60 -4.64
N LEU A 142 -14.83 -14.07 -4.75
CA LEU A 142 -13.61 -14.79 -4.33
C LEU A 142 -13.58 -15.07 -2.82
N ALA A 143 -13.97 -14.10 -2.00
CA ALA A 143 -14.02 -14.25 -0.54
C ALA A 143 -15.06 -15.29 -0.09
N SER A 144 -16.13 -15.50 -0.87
CA SER A 144 -17.13 -16.55 -0.63
C SER A 144 -16.70 -17.94 -1.10
N GLY A 145 -15.48 -18.08 -1.65
CA GLY A 145 -14.96 -19.34 -2.18
C GLY A 145 -15.61 -19.78 -3.49
N GLN A 146 -16.26 -18.87 -4.19
CA GLN A 146 -16.85 -19.13 -5.51
C GLN A 146 -15.85 -18.80 -6.62
N ASP A 147 -15.85 -19.60 -7.66
CA ASP A 147 -15.05 -19.34 -8.86
C ASP A 147 -15.62 -18.15 -9.63
N LEU A 148 -14.72 -17.29 -10.13
CA LEU A 148 -15.11 -16.25 -11.07
C LEU A 148 -15.53 -16.86 -12.39
N THR A 149 -16.64 -16.41 -12.95
CA THR A 149 -16.97 -16.74 -14.35
C THR A 149 -15.92 -16.12 -15.28
N ALA A 150 -15.72 -16.71 -16.45
CA ALA A 150 -14.79 -16.17 -17.45
C ALA A 150 -15.13 -14.71 -17.81
N ASP A 151 -16.43 -14.37 -17.85
CA ASP A 151 -16.90 -13.00 -18.11
C ASP A 151 -16.58 -12.04 -16.97
N MET A 152 -16.74 -12.47 -15.71
CA MET A 152 -16.37 -11.66 -14.55
C MET A 152 -14.85 -11.44 -14.48
N ALA A 153 -14.07 -12.49 -14.75
CA ALA A 153 -12.61 -12.38 -14.80
C ALA A 153 -12.17 -11.45 -15.94
N SER A 154 -12.74 -11.60 -17.13
CA SER A 154 -12.45 -10.75 -18.30
C SER A 154 -12.86 -9.30 -18.06
N ALA A 155 -14.06 -9.07 -17.54
CA ALA A 155 -14.54 -7.72 -17.21
C ALA A 155 -13.69 -7.05 -16.13
N GLY A 156 -13.31 -7.79 -15.09
CA GLY A 156 -12.43 -7.30 -14.03
C GLY A 156 -11.02 -6.97 -14.53
N PHE A 157 -10.46 -7.82 -15.39
CA PHE A 157 -9.16 -7.57 -16.02
C PHE A 157 -9.20 -6.39 -17.00
N SER A 158 -10.23 -6.30 -17.85
CA SER A 158 -10.39 -5.17 -18.76
C SER A 158 -10.56 -3.86 -18.01
N ALA A 159 -11.37 -3.84 -16.97
CA ALA A 159 -11.58 -2.69 -16.13
C ALA A 159 -10.30 -2.23 -15.38
N LEU A 160 -9.48 -3.18 -14.95
CA LEU A 160 -8.16 -2.92 -14.36
C LEU A 160 -7.15 -2.38 -15.40
N MET A 161 -7.20 -2.88 -16.64
CA MET A 161 -6.23 -2.54 -17.67
C MET A 161 -6.56 -1.24 -18.42
N ASP A 162 -7.85 -0.94 -18.62
CA ASP A 162 -8.28 0.19 -19.43
C ASP A 162 -8.46 1.49 -18.63
N GLY A 163 -8.50 1.41 -17.31
CA GLY A 163 -8.76 2.58 -16.44
C GLY A 163 -10.11 3.26 -16.77
N THR A 164 -10.97 2.59 -17.50
CA THR A 164 -12.27 3.06 -17.98
C THR A 164 -13.36 2.13 -17.47
N MET A 165 -13.69 2.24 -16.19
CA MET A 165 -15.02 1.85 -15.76
C MET A 165 -15.92 3.08 -15.84
N THR A 166 -16.70 3.16 -16.89
CA THR A 166 -17.89 4.03 -16.93
C THR A 166 -19.08 3.30 -16.33
N PRO A 167 -20.00 4.03 -15.67
CA PRO A 167 -21.15 3.50 -14.95
C PRO A 167 -22.08 2.67 -15.78
#